data_bb0cc48c7e5bf9eb2016390a603276c5
#
_entry.id   bb0cc48c7e5bf9eb2016390a603276c5
#
_cell.length_a   1.000
_cell.length_b   1.000
_cell.length_c   1.000
_cell.angle_alpha   90.00
_cell.angle_beta   90.00
_cell.angle_gamma   90.00
#
_symmetry.space_group_name_H-M   'P 1'
#
loop_
_entity.id
_entity.type
_entity.pdbx_description
1 polymer ?
#
loop_
_entity_poly.entity_id
_entity_poly.type
_entity_poly.pdbx_seq_one_letter_code
_entity_poly.pdbx_strand_id
1 'polypeptide(L)'
;SSSNPNLQNIPVRMELGRQIRKVFVPKEGYIFTDADYSQIELRILAHMSGDERLIEAYRESRDIHATTASQVFHVPLEEVTPLQRRNAKAVNFGIVYGISAFGLSEDLSISRKEAKEYIERYFETYPKVKEFLDSLVKQGKEQGYVTTLYGRRRPIPEFKSSNFMQRQFGERVA
;
A
#
# COMPACT_ATOMS: atom_id res chain seq x y z
N SER A 1 -1.88 6.73 -23.02
CA SER A 1 -0.68 5.94 -22.71
C SER A 1 0.00 5.49 -23.99
N SER A 2 1.31 5.36 -23.96
CA SER A 2 2.12 4.92 -25.09
C SER A 2 2.61 3.50 -24.80
N SER A 3 2.46 2.57 -25.75
CA SER A 3 2.82 1.15 -25.55
C SER A 3 4.06 0.73 -26.34
N ASN A 4 4.38 1.41 -27.44
CA ASN A 4 5.57 1.14 -28.23
C ASN A 4 6.09 2.45 -28.86
N PRO A 5 7.10 3.11 -28.26
CA PRO A 5 7.75 2.75 -26.99
C PRO A 5 6.85 2.99 -25.77
N ASN A 6 7.08 2.24 -24.69
CA ASN A 6 6.40 2.47 -23.40
C ASN A 6 7.09 3.61 -22.64
N LEU A 7 6.59 4.82 -22.79
CA LEU A 7 7.16 6.01 -22.17
C LEU A 7 6.84 6.13 -20.66
N GLN A 8 5.89 5.34 -20.14
CA GLN A 8 5.58 5.32 -18.71
C GLN A 8 6.62 4.56 -17.88
N ASN A 9 7.34 3.63 -18.52
CA ASN A 9 8.30 2.75 -17.84
C ASN A 9 9.77 3.14 -18.12
N ILE A 10 10.06 4.43 -18.29
CA ILE A 10 11.44 4.91 -18.42
C ILE A 10 12.16 4.66 -17.08
N PRO A 11 13.25 3.87 -17.03
CA PRO A 11 13.94 3.55 -15.79
C PRO A 11 14.46 4.80 -15.08
N VAL A 12 14.23 4.90 -13.77
CA VAL A 12 14.70 6.03 -12.94
C VAL A 12 15.82 5.65 -11.98
N ARG A 13 16.01 4.34 -11.75
CA ARG A 13 17.02 3.84 -10.82
C ARG A 13 18.43 3.89 -11.42
N MET A 14 18.52 3.74 -12.74
CA MET A 14 19.78 3.77 -13.48
C MET A 14 20.10 5.17 -13.98
N GLU A 15 21.38 5.55 -13.98
CA GLU A 15 21.84 6.87 -14.46
C GLU A 15 21.42 7.13 -15.91
N LEU A 16 21.61 6.13 -16.80
CA LEU A 16 21.21 6.24 -18.20
C LEU A 16 19.70 6.50 -18.36
N GLY A 17 18.86 5.83 -17.55
CA GLY A 17 17.40 6.08 -17.56
C GLY A 17 17.05 7.51 -17.15
N ARG A 18 17.74 8.07 -16.14
CA ARG A 18 17.58 9.47 -15.75
C ARG A 18 17.99 10.43 -16.87
N GLN A 19 19.03 10.09 -17.64
CA GLN A 19 19.45 10.89 -18.81
C GLN A 19 18.37 10.88 -19.91
N ILE A 20 17.74 9.73 -20.18
CA ILE A 20 16.65 9.63 -21.16
C ILE A 20 15.50 10.58 -20.80
N ARG A 21 15.15 10.73 -19.53
CA ARG A 21 14.10 11.67 -19.10
C ARG A 21 14.38 13.14 -19.45
N LYS A 22 15.64 13.53 -19.52
CA LYS A 22 16.05 14.91 -19.86
C LYS A 22 15.79 15.29 -21.31
N VAL A 23 15.57 14.34 -22.22
CA VAL A 23 15.26 14.63 -23.63
C VAL A 23 13.81 15.10 -23.81
N PHE A 24 12.94 14.86 -22.82
CA PHE A 24 11.58 15.36 -22.86
C PHE A 24 11.56 16.79 -22.35
N VAL A 25 11.38 17.72 -23.26
CA VAL A 25 11.31 19.16 -22.95
C VAL A 25 9.95 19.71 -23.36
N PRO A 26 9.38 20.69 -22.64
CA PRO A 26 8.15 21.34 -23.08
C PRO A 26 8.41 22.18 -24.34
N LYS A 27 7.35 22.45 -25.12
CA LYS A 27 7.40 23.41 -26.20
C LYS A 27 7.75 24.79 -25.64
N GLU A 28 8.42 25.62 -26.42
CA GLU A 28 8.73 27.01 -26.03
C GLU A 28 7.48 27.77 -25.55
N GLY A 29 7.58 28.45 -24.42
CA GLY A 29 6.47 29.12 -23.76
C GLY A 29 5.52 28.21 -22.97
N TYR A 30 5.78 26.89 -22.88
CA TYR A 30 5.00 25.92 -22.11
C TYR A 30 5.83 25.32 -21.00
N ILE A 31 5.16 24.77 -20.00
CA ILE A 31 5.78 23.98 -18.90
C ILE A 31 5.11 22.62 -18.81
N PHE A 32 5.83 21.61 -18.32
CA PHE A 32 5.21 20.40 -17.85
C PHE A 32 4.56 20.64 -16.48
N THR A 33 3.34 20.18 -16.33
CA THR A 33 2.68 20.14 -15.02
C THR A 33 2.48 18.67 -14.67
N ASP A 34 3.05 18.27 -13.55
CA ASP A 34 2.87 16.93 -12.97
C ASP A 34 2.14 17.08 -11.63
N ALA A 35 1.06 16.31 -11.45
CA ALA A 35 0.28 16.33 -10.23
C ALA A 35 -0.06 14.89 -9.85
N ASP A 36 0.36 14.48 -8.67
CA ASP A 36 0.09 13.17 -8.11
C ASP A 36 -0.54 13.29 -6.73
N TYR A 37 -1.41 12.34 -6.40
CA TYR A 37 -1.99 12.26 -5.07
C TYR A 37 -0.97 11.72 -4.07
N SER A 38 -0.71 12.46 -3.00
CA SER A 38 0.15 11.98 -1.93
C SER A 38 -0.51 10.83 -1.16
N GLN A 39 -0.09 9.59 -1.45
CA GLN A 39 -0.47 8.38 -0.72
C GLN A 39 -1.98 8.16 -0.61
N ILE A 40 -2.71 8.33 -1.71
CA ILE A 40 -4.17 8.34 -1.71
C ILE A 40 -4.77 7.04 -1.17
N GLU A 41 -4.17 5.90 -1.47
CA GLU A 41 -4.65 4.60 -1.01
C GLU A 41 -4.66 4.49 0.52
N LEU A 42 -3.58 4.93 1.16
CA LEU A 42 -3.47 4.92 2.63
C LEU A 42 -4.42 5.94 3.28
N ARG A 43 -4.67 7.08 2.63
CA ARG A 43 -5.66 8.06 3.11
C ARG A 43 -7.08 7.51 3.02
N ILE A 44 -7.40 6.79 1.94
CA ILE A 44 -8.69 6.11 1.78
C ILE A 44 -8.82 5.01 2.84
N LEU A 45 -7.77 4.21 3.06
CA LEU A 45 -7.75 3.20 4.11
C LEU A 45 -7.99 3.81 5.49
N ALA A 46 -7.30 4.91 5.82
CA ALA A 46 -7.51 5.63 7.08
C ALA A 46 -8.98 6.10 7.25
N HIS A 47 -9.55 6.66 6.20
CA HIS A 47 -10.93 7.13 6.19
C HIS A 47 -11.93 5.98 6.35
N MET A 48 -11.79 4.92 5.56
CA MET A 48 -12.74 3.80 5.56
C MET A 48 -12.65 2.94 6.81
N SER A 49 -11.44 2.73 7.36
CA SER A 49 -11.26 2.00 8.61
C SER A 49 -11.67 2.80 9.84
N GLY A 50 -11.64 4.14 9.76
CA GLY A 50 -11.86 5.02 10.90
C GLY A 50 -10.78 4.88 11.98
N ASP A 51 -9.58 4.42 11.62
CA ASP A 51 -8.47 4.31 12.57
C ASP A 51 -7.95 5.70 12.94
N GLU A 52 -8.20 6.10 14.20
CA GLU A 52 -7.90 7.45 14.66
C GLU A 52 -6.42 7.78 14.63
N ARG A 53 -5.54 6.81 14.94
CA ARG A 53 -4.08 7.01 14.91
C ARG A 53 -3.59 7.24 13.48
N LEU A 54 -4.13 6.47 12.53
CA LEU A 54 -3.78 6.63 11.12
C LEU A 54 -4.32 7.96 10.56
N ILE A 55 -5.54 8.35 10.93
CA ILE A 55 -6.14 9.65 10.56
C ILE A 55 -5.31 10.81 11.11
N GLU A 56 -4.93 10.75 12.39
CA GLU A 56 -4.15 11.80 13.07
C GLU A 56 -2.78 12.01 12.42
N ALA A 57 -2.09 10.90 12.09
CA ALA A 57 -0.80 10.96 11.39
C ALA A 57 -0.90 11.74 10.06
N TYR A 58 -2.04 11.63 9.35
CA TYR A 58 -2.27 12.40 8.12
C TYR A 58 -2.69 13.85 8.37
N ARG A 59 -3.45 14.13 9.42
CA ARG A 59 -3.84 15.51 9.79
C ARG A 59 -2.65 16.35 10.18
N GLU A 60 -1.70 15.77 10.89
CA GLU A 60 -0.48 16.43 11.31
C GLU A 60 0.58 16.51 10.20
N SER A 61 0.24 16.12 8.97
CA SER A 61 1.15 16.14 7.81
C SER A 61 2.47 15.41 8.05
N ARG A 62 2.46 14.42 8.94
CA ARG A 62 3.64 13.61 9.26
C ARG A 62 4.00 12.69 8.10
N ASP A 63 5.27 12.35 8.01
CA ASP A 63 5.71 11.24 7.16
C ASP A 63 5.17 9.92 7.71
N ILE A 64 4.07 9.44 7.11
CA ILE A 64 3.37 8.23 7.57
C ILE A 64 4.30 7.01 7.63
N HIS A 65 5.29 6.92 6.73
CA HIS A 65 6.21 5.79 6.73
C HIS A 65 7.19 5.88 7.90
N ALA A 66 7.66 7.08 8.24
CA ALA A 66 8.49 7.30 9.42
C ALA A 66 7.66 7.11 10.71
N THR A 67 6.43 7.61 10.76
CA THR A 67 5.51 7.41 11.89
C THR A 67 5.23 5.92 12.11
N THR A 68 4.89 5.17 11.06
CA THR A 68 4.69 3.72 11.15
C THR A 68 5.98 3.01 11.60
N ALA A 69 7.14 3.41 11.07
CA ALA A 69 8.43 2.85 11.51
C ALA A 69 8.69 3.08 12.99
N SER A 70 8.50 4.30 13.48
CA SER A 70 8.63 4.64 14.91
C SER A 70 7.76 3.72 15.79
N GLN A 71 6.52 3.51 15.39
CA GLN A 71 5.56 2.70 16.15
C GLN A 71 5.85 1.19 16.06
N VAL A 72 6.15 0.68 14.86
CA VAL A 72 6.40 -0.76 14.62
C VAL A 72 7.74 -1.20 15.20
N PHE A 73 8.77 -0.34 15.17
CA PHE A 73 10.10 -0.64 15.68
C PHE A 73 10.34 -0.14 17.10
N HIS A 74 9.35 0.57 17.70
CA HIS A 74 9.43 1.15 19.05
C HIS A 74 10.66 2.06 19.24
N VAL A 75 10.92 2.91 18.25
CA VAL A 75 11.99 3.91 18.28
C VAL A 75 11.40 5.32 18.19
N PRO A 76 12.01 6.33 18.81
CA PRO A 76 11.63 7.73 18.62
C PRO A 76 11.61 8.10 17.14
N LEU A 77 10.71 9.01 16.73
CA LEU A 77 10.53 9.39 15.33
C LEU A 77 11.82 9.93 14.70
N GLU A 78 12.57 10.69 15.47
CA GLU A 78 13.85 11.29 15.10
C GLU A 78 14.99 10.27 14.97
N GLU A 79 14.84 9.08 15.52
CA GLU A 79 15.82 7.99 15.46
C GLU A 79 15.48 6.96 14.38
N VAL A 80 14.39 7.16 13.65
CA VAL A 80 13.99 6.25 12.56
C VAL A 80 15.03 6.27 11.44
N THR A 81 15.67 5.14 11.22
CA THR A 81 16.66 4.99 10.15
C THR A 81 16.00 4.93 8.77
N PRO A 82 16.74 5.30 7.69
CA PRO A 82 16.25 5.16 6.31
C PRO A 82 15.81 3.72 5.96
N LEU A 83 16.47 2.71 6.56
CA LEU A 83 16.11 1.30 6.38
C LEU A 83 14.76 0.98 7.03
N GLN A 84 14.55 1.39 8.28
CA GLN A 84 13.28 1.19 8.99
C GLN A 84 12.13 1.90 8.27
N ARG A 85 12.35 3.14 7.83
CA ARG A 85 11.36 3.88 7.03
C ARG A 85 11.02 3.16 5.71
N ARG A 86 12.01 2.61 5.02
CA ARG A 86 11.81 1.81 3.80
C ARG A 86 11.00 0.54 4.08
N ASN A 87 11.32 -0.17 5.16
CA ASN A 87 10.60 -1.37 5.56
C ASN A 87 9.15 -1.05 5.95
N ALA A 88 8.94 0.01 6.72
CA ALA A 88 7.59 0.47 7.05
C ALA A 88 6.79 0.90 5.79
N LYS A 89 7.45 1.51 4.79
CA LYS A 89 6.81 1.80 3.51
C LYS A 89 6.33 0.53 2.82
N ALA A 90 7.15 -0.52 2.77
CA ALA A 90 6.76 -1.80 2.18
C ALA A 90 5.60 -2.45 2.94
N VAL A 91 5.59 -2.37 4.28
CA VAL A 91 4.47 -2.86 5.11
C VAL A 91 3.20 -2.06 4.82
N ASN A 92 3.26 -0.72 4.86
CA ASN A 92 2.11 0.15 4.60
C ASN A 92 1.43 -0.17 3.26
N PHE A 93 2.21 -0.25 2.18
CA PHE A 93 1.66 -0.60 0.87
C PHE A 93 1.27 -2.08 0.79
N GLY A 94 2.06 -2.96 1.40
CA GLY A 94 1.76 -4.38 1.44
C GLY A 94 0.39 -4.67 2.07
N ILE A 95 0.06 -4.01 3.17
CA ILE A 95 -1.25 -4.17 3.84
C ILE A 95 -2.39 -3.74 2.91
N VAL A 96 -2.27 -2.59 2.23
CA VAL A 96 -3.29 -2.12 1.27
C VAL A 96 -3.54 -3.14 0.14
N TYR A 97 -2.48 -3.80 -0.31
CA TYR A 97 -2.55 -4.77 -1.42
C TYR A 97 -2.67 -6.23 -0.96
N GLY A 98 -2.95 -6.47 0.32
CA GLY A 98 -3.16 -7.81 0.88
C GLY A 98 -1.91 -8.69 0.83
N ILE A 99 -0.73 -8.13 1.14
CA ILE A 99 0.53 -8.88 1.13
C ILE A 99 0.52 -9.97 2.20
N SER A 100 1.07 -11.14 1.86
CA SER A 100 1.34 -12.19 2.84
C SER A 100 2.71 -11.99 3.51
N ALA A 101 2.92 -12.63 4.67
CA ALA A 101 4.22 -12.64 5.32
C ALA A 101 5.32 -13.22 4.40
N PHE A 102 4.96 -14.14 3.50
CA PHE A 102 5.87 -14.65 2.48
C PHE A 102 6.24 -13.56 1.47
N GLY A 103 5.27 -12.87 0.87
CA GLY A 103 5.53 -11.79 -0.08
C GLY A 103 6.37 -10.67 0.55
N LEU A 104 6.04 -10.26 1.77
CA LEU A 104 6.79 -9.23 2.50
C LEU A 104 8.23 -9.68 2.80
N SER A 105 8.44 -10.95 3.14
CA SER A 105 9.79 -11.49 3.39
C SER A 105 10.67 -11.44 2.14
N GLU A 106 10.11 -11.74 0.97
CA GLU A 106 10.83 -11.64 -0.31
C GLU A 106 11.16 -10.17 -0.65
N ASP A 107 10.17 -9.27 -0.52
CA ASP A 107 10.35 -7.85 -0.84
C ASP A 107 11.41 -7.16 0.02
N LEU A 108 11.50 -7.53 1.28
CA LEU A 108 12.43 -6.94 2.24
C LEU A 108 13.73 -7.75 2.42
N SER A 109 13.81 -8.94 1.85
CA SER A 109 14.93 -9.89 2.06
C SER A 109 15.17 -10.20 3.56
N ILE A 110 14.08 -10.46 4.29
CA ILE A 110 14.05 -10.82 5.71
C ILE A 110 13.44 -12.21 5.90
N SER A 111 13.52 -12.76 7.11
CA SER A 111 12.87 -14.01 7.43
C SER A 111 11.33 -13.88 7.41
N ARG A 112 10.62 -14.98 7.13
CA ARG A 112 9.15 -15.01 7.21
C ARG A 112 8.64 -14.69 8.62
N LYS A 113 9.41 -15.03 9.65
CA LYS A 113 9.08 -14.73 11.03
C LYS A 113 9.10 -13.24 11.28
N GLU A 114 10.15 -12.55 10.87
CA GLU A 114 10.25 -11.09 10.97
C GLU A 114 9.16 -10.38 10.16
N ALA A 115 8.90 -10.83 8.94
CA ALA A 115 7.82 -10.28 8.11
C ALA A 115 6.45 -10.42 8.80
N LYS A 116 6.18 -11.58 9.42
CA LYS A 116 4.96 -11.80 10.20
C LYS A 116 4.88 -10.87 11.41
N GLU A 117 5.97 -10.73 12.17
CA GLU A 117 6.05 -9.81 13.32
C GLU A 117 5.79 -8.35 12.88
N TYR A 118 6.29 -7.91 11.72
CA TYR A 118 6.03 -6.56 11.21
C TYR A 118 4.54 -6.35 10.88
N ILE A 119 3.88 -7.34 10.27
CA ILE A 119 2.44 -7.29 9.98
C ILE A 119 1.62 -7.28 11.28
N GLU A 120 1.98 -8.11 12.25
CA GLU A 120 1.30 -8.17 13.56
C GLU A 120 1.40 -6.84 14.29
N ARG A 121 2.61 -6.27 14.40
CA ARG A 121 2.83 -4.96 15.03
C ARG A 121 2.10 -3.83 14.30
N TYR A 122 2.02 -3.88 12.99
CA TYR A 122 1.23 -2.93 12.22
C TYR A 122 -0.24 -2.96 12.66
N PHE A 123 -0.84 -4.15 12.76
CA PHE A 123 -2.23 -4.28 13.19
C PHE A 123 -2.45 -4.02 14.67
N GLU A 124 -1.46 -4.23 15.53
CA GLU A 124 -1.49 -3.77 16.93
C GLU A 124 -1.49 -2.24 17.01
N THR A 125 -0.75 -1.59 16.12
CA THR A 125 -0.70 -0.14 16.01
C THR A 125 -1.99 0.45 15.47
N TYR A 126 -2.55 -0.19 14.44
CA TYR A 126 -3.76 0.24 13.72
C TYR A 126 -4.86 -0.84 13.75
N PRO A 127 -5.45 -1.10 14.92
CA PRO A 127 -6.39 -2.22 15.09
C PRO A 127 -7.66 -2.09 14.25
N LYS A 128 -8.16 -0.87 14.04
CA LYS A 128 -9.36 -0.64 13.21
C LYS A 128 -9.10 -0.92 11.73
N VAL A 129 -7.87 -0.80 11.26
CA VAL A 129 -7.50 -1.23 9.90
C VAL A 129 -7.70 -2.73 9.75
N LYS A 130 -7.25 -3.54 10.73
CA LYS A 130 -7.46 -4.98 10.70
C LYS A 130 -8.93 -5.34 10.72
N GLU A 131 -9.71 -4.76 11.64
CA GLU A 131 -11.16 -4.99 11.73
C GLU A 131 -11.87 -4.65 10.41
N PHE A 132 -11.49 -3.56 9.78
CA PHE A 132 -12.05 -3.13 8.50
C PHE A 132 -11.73 -4.15 7.38
N LEU A 133 -10.48 -4.57 7.22
CA LEU A 133 -10.09 -5.55 6.22
C LEU A 133 -10.78 -6.90 6.44
N ASP A 134 -10.84 -7.37 7.68
CA ASP A 134 -11.56 -8.60 8.04
C ASP A 134 -13.06 -8.48 7.72
N SER A 135 -13.64 -7.29 7.91
CA SER A 135 -15.05 -7.03 7.59
C SER A 135 -15.34 -7.08 6.09
N LEU A 136 -14.42 -6.59 5.25
CA LEU A 136 -14.54 -6.68 3.78
C LEU A 136 -14.54 -8.13 3.32
N VAL A 137 -13.63 -8.94 3.84
CA VAL A 137 -13.59 -10.38 3.54
C VAL A 137 -14.88 -11.07 3.96
N LYS A 138 -15.38 -10.77 5.17
CA LYS A 138 -16.66 -11.30 5.66
C LYS A 138 -17.82 -10.88 4.75
N GLN A 139 -17.95 -9.61 4.44
CA GLN A 139 -18.96 -9.09 3.53
C GLN A 139 -18.89 -9.77 2.15
N GLY A 140 -17.68 -9.89 1.59
CA GLY A 140 -17.47 -10.55 0.31
C GLY A 140 -17.92 -12.02 0.30
N LYS A 141 -17.65 -12.75 1.39
CA LYS A 141 -18.12 -14.14 1.56
C LYS A 141 -19.65 -14.26 1.67
N GLU A 142 -20.28 -13.31 2.38
CA GLU A 142 -21.74 -13.32 2.60
C GLU A 142 -22.51 -12.83 1.37
N GLN A 143 -22.09 -11.74 0.76
CA GLN A 143 -22.82 -11.05 -0.33
C GLN A 143 -22.32 -11.43 -1.73
N GLY A 144 -21.12 -11.99 -1.84
CA GLY A 144 -20.46 -12.29 -3.12
C GLY A 144 -19.84 -11.08 -3.81
N TYR A 145 -19.78 -9.92 -3.13
CA TYR A 145 -19.13 -8.69 -3.61
C TYR A 145 -18.70 -7.81 -2.45
N VAL A 146 -17.79 -6.88 -2.73
CA VAL A 146 -17.46 -5.74 -1.87
C VAL A 146 -17.73 -4.43 -2.59
N THR A 147 -17.76 -3.31 -1.86
CA THR A 147 -18.06 -2.00 -2.42
C THR A 147 -16.96 -1.00 -2.13
N THR A 148 -16.67 -0.12 -3.09
CA THR A 148 -15.80 1.04 -2.89
C THR A 148 -16.52 2.12 -2.10
N LEU A 149 -15.77 3.16 -1.68
CA LEU A 149 -16.29 4.34 -0.98
C LEU A 149 -17.51 4.99 -1.69
N TYR A 150 -17.53 4.98 -3.02
CA TYR A 150 -18.63 5.55 -3.82
C TYR A 150 -19.65 4.49 -4.29
N GLY A 151 -19.69 3.32 -3.64
CA GLY A 151 -20.70 2.30 -3.90
C GLY A 151 -20.47 1.45 -5.17
N ARG A 152 -19.33 1.57 -5.86
CA ARG A 152 -19.00 0.65 -6.97
C ARG A 152 -18.84 -0.75 -6.41
N ARG A 153 -19.57 -1.71 -6.96
CA ARG A 153 -19.52 -3.12 -6.56
C ARG A 153 -18.40 -3.85 -7.31
N ARG A 154 -17.63 -4.66 -6.57
CA ARG A 154 -16.68 -5.63 -7.11
C ARG A 154 -17.15 -7.02 -6.76
N PRO A 155 -17.70 -7.80 -7.71
CA PRO A 155 -18.02 -9.21 -7.50
C PRO A 155 -16.75 -10.03 -7.19
N ILE A 156 -16.87 -10.99 -6.28
CA ILE A 156 -15.77 -11.91 -5.92
C ILE A 156 -16.27 -13.34 -6.04
N PRO A 157 -16.39 -13.87 -7.29
CA PRO A 157 -16.85 -15.23 -7.51
C PRO A 157 -15.90 -16.29 -6.95
N GLU A 158 -14.64 -15.94 -6.71
CA GLU A 158 -13.60 -16.77 -6.14
C GLU A 158 -13.98 -17.36 -4.78
N PHE A 159 -14.80 -16.69 -3.99
CA PHE A 159 -15.27 -17.21 -2.70
C PHE A 159 -16.13 -18.47 -2.81
N LYS A 160 -16.77 -18.67 -3.96
CA LYS A 160 -17.59 -19.87 -4.23
C LYS A 160 -16.80 -21.01 -4.84
N SER A 161 -15.51 -20.83 -5.12
CA SER A 161 -14.68 -21.86 -5.74
C SER A 161 -14.39 -23.01 -4.77
N SER A 162 -14.38 -24.24 -5.29
CA SER A 162 -13.88 -25.42 -4.57
C SER A 162 -12.35 -25.37 -4.38
N ASN A 163 -11.65 -24.62 -5.23
CA ASN A 163 -10.19 -24.47 -5.17
C ASN A 163 -9.78 -23.51 -4.05
N PHE A 164 -8.96 -24.00 -3.12
CA PHE A 164 -8.46 -23.24 -1.98
C PHE A 164 -7.67 -22.00 -2.40
N MET A 165 -6.81 -22.13 -3.42
CA MET A 165 -5.98 -20.99 -3.91
C MET A 165 -6.84 -19.87 -4.50
N GLN A 166 -7.93 -20.20 -5.18
CA GLN A 166 -8.89 -19.21 -5.67
C GLN A 166 -9.60 -18.51 -4.51
N ARG A 167 -10.03 -19.24 -3.49
CA ARG A 167 -10.63 -18.61 -2.31
C ARG A 167 -9.67 -17.66 -1.60
N GLN A 168 -8.40 -18.06 -1.44
CA GLN A 168 -7.37 -17.15 -0.89
C GLN A 168 -7.14 -15.90 -1.77
N PHE A 169 -7.19 -16.08 -3.10
CA PHE A 169 -7.15 -14.94 -4.00
C PHE A 169 -8.35 -14.01 -3.78
N GLY A 170 -9.56 -14.57 -3.61
CA GLY A 170 -10.76 -13.81 -3.26
C GLY A 170 -10.60 -13.00 -1.97
N GLU A 171 -10.01 -13.57 -0.92
CA GLU A 171 -9.72 -12.84 0.33
C GLU A 171 -8.76 -11.67 0.13
N ARG A 172 -7.78 -11.83 -0.75
CA ARG A 172 -6.80 -10.77 -1.03
C ARG A 172 -7.36 -9.64 -1.89
N VAL A 173 -8.37 -9.88 -2.71
CA VAL A 173 -8.96 -8.85 -3.60
C VAL A 173 -10.24 -8.22 -3.05
N ALA A 174 -10.76 -8.74 -1.94
CA ALA A 174 -11.85 -8.14 -1.19
C ALA A 174 -11.38 -6.90 -0.45
#